data_90f0d84dcf0d23dff63572cc8bc65944
#
_entry.id   90f0d84dcf0d23dff63572cc8bc65944
#
_cell.length_a   1.000
_cell.length_b   1.000
_cell.length_c   1.000
_cell.angle_alpha   90.00
_cell.angle_beta   90.00
_cell.angle_gamma   90.00
#
_symmetry.space_group_name_H-M   'P 1'
#
loop_
_entity.id
_entity.type
_entity.pdbx_description
1 polymer ?
#
loop_
_entity_poly.entity_id
_entity_poly.type
_entity_poly.pdbx_seq_one_letter_code
_entity_poly.pdbx_strand_id
1 'polypeptide(L)'
;MAFLVDSSGSIRESRYRIMLEFISNITRLLEVRPGRTQVGVAIFSDSAVVRFPLGRYREKEDVLYGLSTLPYMRGRTNTADGLRMLYDRMFKASNGDRDDVPNVAFVVTDGLSNVNKEETIPEAIASKLAGIHIIVGSVEINPDK
;
A
#
# COMPACT_ATOMS: atom_id res chain seq x y z
N MET A 1 -6.62 -7.75 -0.49
CA MET A 1 -5.35 -7.14 -0.95
C MET A 1 -5.22 -5.72 -0.42
N ALA A 2 -4.07 -5.36 0.11
CA ALA A 2 -3.78 -3.99 0.50
C ALA A 2 -2.65 -3.43 -0.36
N PHE A 3 -2.77 -2.19 -0.78
CA PHE A 3 -1.67 -1.43 -1.37
C PHE A 3 -1.08 -0.50 -0.31
N LEU A 4 0.21 -0.57 -0.14
CA LEU A 4 0.99 0.32 0.72
C LEU A 4 1.89 1.16 -0.18
N VAL A 5 1.62 2.46 -0.28
CA VAL A 5 2.20 3.33 -1.28
C VAL A 5 3.11 4.37 -0.63
N ASP A 6 4.35 4.40 -1.08
CA ASP A 6 5.31 5.42 -0.68
C ASP A 6 4.93 6.77 -1.29
N SER A 7 4.62 7.72 -0.41
CA SER A 7 4.22 9.09 -0.75
C SER A 7 5.26 10.12 -0.29
N SER A 8 6.51 9.68 -0.08
CA SER A 8 7.60 10.53 0.40
C SER A 8 8.14 11.47 -0.69
N GLY A 9 8.85 12.51 -0.25
CA GLY A 9 9.40 13.52 -1.15
C GLY A 9 10.48 13.00 -2.10
N SER A 10 11.18 11.91 -1.75
CA SER A 10 12.17 11.26 -2.61
C SER A 10 11.55 10.70 -3.90
N ILE A 11 10.29 10.29 -3.84
CA ILE A 11 9.55 9.76 -4.99
C ILE A 11 9.31 10.82 -6.07
N ARG A 12 9.16 12.09 -5.71
CA ARG A 12 8.64 13.18 -6.56
C ARG A 12 7.18 12.97 -6.99
N GLU A 13 6.45 14.04 -7.16
CA GLU A 13 5.02 13.98 -7.45
C GLU A 13 4.72 13.28 -8.79
N SER A 14 5.54 13.51 -9.81
CA SER A 14 5.36 12.87 -11.12
C SER A 14 5.48 11.34 -11.06
N ARG A 15 6.44 10.82 -10.31
CA ARG A 15 6.60 9.37 -10.08
C ARG A 15 5.46 8.83 -9.22
N TYR A 16 5.05 9.57 -8.21
CA TYR A 16 3.93 9.18 -7.37
C TYR A 16 2.66 8.95 -8.20
N ARG A 17 2.38 9.84 -9.14
CA ARG A 17 1.24 9.67 -10.06
C ARG A 17 1.37 8.43 -10.95
N ILE A 18 2.57 8.13 -11.43
CA ILE A 18 2.85 6.90 -12.20
C ILE A 18 2.63 5.66 -11.33
N MET A 19 3.06 5.70 -10.07
CA MET A 19 2.81 4.61 -9.12
C MET A 19 1.31 4.39 -8.90
N LEU A 20 0.52 5.45 -8.74
CA LEU A 20 -0.93 5.35 -8.61
C LEU A 20 -1.59 4.79 -9.87
N GLU A 21 -1.13 5.16 -11.04
CA GLU A 21 -1.62 4.60 -12.31
C GLU A 21 -1.29 3.11 -12.42
N PHE A 22 -0.09 2.71 -12.03
CA PHE A 22 0.32 1.30 -11.97
C PHE A 22 -0.59 0.48 -11.03
N ILE A 23 -0.86 1.00 -9.84
CA ILE A 23 -1.77 0.37 -8.88
C ILE A 23 -3.19 0.30 -9.44
N SER A 24 -3.64 1.34 -10.12
CA SER A 24 -4.95 1.36 -10.79
C SER A 24 -5.04 0.28 -11.87
N ASN A 25 -3.97 0.08 -12.64
CA ASN A 25 -3.90 -0.97 -13.65
C ASN A 25 -3.96 -2.37 -13.03
N ILE A 26 -3.27 -2.60 -11.91
CA ILE A 26 -3.40 -3.85 -11.17
C ILE A 26 -4.84 -4.03 -10.70
N THR A 27 -5.45 -3.00 -10.13
CA THR A 27 -6.83 -3.05 -9.63
C THR A 27 -7.82 -3.41 -10.74
N ARG A 28 -7.61 -2.92 -11.96
CA ARG A 28 -8.46 -3.27 -13.11
C ARG A 28 -8.43 -4.75 -13.45
N LEU A 29 -7.31 -5.43 -13.15
CA LEU A 29 -7.17 -6.87 -13.37
C LEU A 29 -7.77 -7.71 -12.25
N LEU A 30 -8.03 -7.13 -11.08
CA LEU A 30 -8.60 -7.84 -9.95
C LEU A 30 -10.13 -7.94 -10.08
N GLU A 31 -10.67 -9.01 -9.51
CA GLU A 31 -12.12 -9.21 -9.41
C GLU A 31 -12.64 -8.55 -8.12
N VAL A 32 -12.76 -7.23 -8.14
CA VAL A 32 -13.22 -6.45 -6.97
C VAL A 32 -14.74 -6.44 -6.94
N ARG A 33 -15.30 -7.23 -6.04
CA ARG A 33 -16.74 -7.31 -5.75
C ARG A 33 -16.98 -8.09 -4.46
N PRO A 34 -18.19 -8.02 -3.86
CA PRO A 34 -18.50 -8.79 -2.67
C PRO A 34 -18.25 -10.30 -2.85
N GLY A 35 -17.60 -10.92 -1.87
CA GLY A 35 -17.25 -12.33 -1.89
C GLY A 35 -15.99 -12.66 -2.72
N ARG A 36 -15.37 -11.69 -3.35
CA ARG A 36 -14.12 -11.83 -4.11
C ARG A 36 -13.03 -10.98 -3.48
N THR A 37 -12.25 -10.25 -4.28
CA THR A 37 -11.15 -9.42 -3.76
C THR A 37 -11.67 -8.14 -3.11
N GLN A 38 -11.20 -7.86 -1.90
CA GLN A 38 -11.32 -6.55 -1.26
C GLN A 38 -10.00 -5.79 -1.41
N VAL A 39 -10.07 -4.49 -1.60
CA VAL A 39 -8.89 -3.63 -1.75
C VAL A 39 -8.91 -2.54 -0.69
N GLY A 40 -7.83 -2.49 0.10
CA GLY A 40 -7.53 -1.38 1.00
C GLY A 40 -6.28 -0.66 0.55
N VAL A 41 -6.16 0.61 0.90
CA VAL A 41 -5.01 1.43 0.54
C VAL A 41 -4.52 2.23 1.72
N ALA A 42 -3.21 2.22 1.90
CA ALA A 42 -2.50 3.08 2.83
C ALA A 42 -1.35 3.78 2.11
N ILE A 43 -1.01 4.95 2.59
CA ILE A 43 0.15 5.71 2.12
C ILE A 43 1.08 5.97 3.30
N PHE A 44 2.37 6.12 3.03
CA PHE A 44 3.33 6.47 4.07
C PHE A 44 4.34 7.52 3.58
N SER A 45 4.77 8.32 4.52
CA SER A 45 5.88 9.26 4.41
C SER A 45 6.60 9.30 5.76
N ASP A 46 6.49 10.35 6.56
CA ASP A 46 6.99 10.39 7.94
C ASP A 46 6.28 9.33 8.82
N SER A 47 5.02 9.06 8.54
CA SER A 47 4.19 8.03 9.16
C SER A 47 3.24 7.43 8.14
N ALA A 48 2.61 6.30 8.52
CA ALA A 48 1.64 5.63 7.67
C ALA A 48 0.20 6.01 8.03
N VAL A 49 -0.63 6.12 7.00
CA VAL A 49 -2.05 6.45 7.13
C VAL A 49 -2.89 5.50 6.27
N VAL A 50 -3.88 4.85 6.87
CA VAL A 50 -4.90 4.13 6.11
C VAL A 50 -5.80 5.15 5.42
N ARG A 51 -5.84 5.12 4.09
CA ARG A 51 -6.69 6.03 3.32
C ARG A 51 -8.09 5.46 3.14
N PHE A 52 -8.19 4.19 2.82
CA PHE A 52 -9.45 3.46 2.93
C PHE A 52 -9.19 1.99 3.28
N PRO A 53 -9.98 1.44 4.22
CA PRO A 53 -9.83 0.07 4.67
C PRO A 53 -10.39 -0.94 3.65
N LEU A 54 -10.10 -2.23 3.87
CA LEU A 54 -10.48 -3.32 2.98
C LEU A 54 -11.99 -3.41 2.70
N GLY A 55 -12.82 -3.10 3.67
CA GLY A 55 -14.27 -3.18 3.52
C GLY A 55 -14.95 -1.91 3.01
N ARG A 56 -14.20 -0.87 2.68
CA ARG A 56 -14.76 0.44 2.34
C ARG A 56 -15.51 0.45 1.01
N TYR A 57 -14.90 -0.10 -0.03
CA TYR A 57 -15.44 -0.07 -1.38
C TYR A 57 -15.73 -1.47 -1.88
N ARG A 58 -16.93 -1.69 -2.38
CA ARG A 58 -17.39 -3.00 -2.88
C ARG A 58 -17.22 -3.14 -4.38
N GLU A 59 -17.15 -2.03 -5.09
CA GLU A 59 -17.07 -2.00 -6.55
C GLU A 59 -15.69 -1.51 -6.99
N LYS A 60 -15.21 -2.05 -8.11
CA LYS A 60 -13.92 -1.68 -8.68
C LYS A 60 -13.80 -0.19 -8.99
N GLU A 61 -14.85 0.41 -9.53
CA GLU A 61 -14.90 1.82 -9.88
C GLU A 61 -14.69 2.73 -8.67
N ASP A 62 -15.23 2.35 -7.51
CA ASP A 62 -15.07 3.10 -6.26
C ASP A 62 -13.64 3.02 -5.74
N VAL A 63 -12.99 1.86 -5.89
CA VAL A 63 -11.56 1.69 -5.56
C VAL A 63 -10.71 2.57 -6.48
N LEU A 64 -10.96 2.56 -7.78
CA LEU A 64 -10.24 3.37 -8.75
C LEU A 64 -10.41 4.87 -8.47
N TYR A 65 -11.62 5.29 -8.10
CA TYR A 65 -11.87 6.67 -7.68
C TYR A 65 -11.08 7.01 -6.41
N GLY A 66 -11.11 6.14 -5.39
CA GLY A 66 -10.35 6.33 -4.16
C GLY A 66 -8.85 6.46 -4.42
N LEU A 67 -8.29 5.67 -5.33
CA LEU A 67 -6.88 5.78 -5.75
C LEU A 67 -6.59 7.13 -6.41
N SER A 68 -7.51 7.66 -7.21
CA SER A 68 -7.34 8.96 -7.88
C SER A 68 -7.32 10.16 -6.94
N THR A 69 -7.85 9.98 -5.72
CA THR A 69 -7.94 11.05 -4.71
C THR A 69 -6.83 11.02 -3.67
N LEU A 70 -5.88 10.08 -3.78
CA LEU A 70 -4.79 9.97 -2.81
C LEU A 70 -3.89 11.21 -2.85
N PRO A 71 -3.61 11.82 -1.68
CA PRO A 71 -2.72 12.98 -1.62
C PRO A 71 -1.26 12.56 -1.78
N TYR A 72 -0.46 13.46 -2.31
CA TYR A 72 0.99 13.36 -2.29
C TYR A 72 1.51 14.04 -1.01
N MET A 73 1.98 13.21 -0.06
CA MET A 73 2.31 13.68 1.29
C MET A 73 3.63 14.42 1.37
N ARG A 74 4.59 14.08 0.50
CA ARG A 74 5.99 14.54 0.64
C ARG A 74 6.60 14.02 1.95
N GLY A 75 7.63 14.66 2.47
CA GLY A 75 8.25 14.27 3.73
C GLY A 75 9.29 13.17 3.58
N ARG A 76 9.65 12.57 4.70
CA ARG A 76 10.65 11.50 4.80
C ARG A 76 10.04 10.13 4.48
N THR A 77 10.87 9.09 4.49
CA THR A 77 10.45 7.73 4.13
C THR A 77 10.55 6.81 5.35
N ASN A 78 9.41 6.48 5.95
CA ASN A 78 9.30 5.58 7.09
C ASN A 78 8.60 4.27 6.67
N THR A 79 9.34 3.40 6.00
CA THR A 79 8.82 2.11 5.54
C THR A 79 8.43 1.20 6.70
N ALA A 80 9.15 1.25 7.81
CA ALA A 80 8.85 0.46 9.00
C ALA A 80 7.44 0.75 9.53
N ASP A 81 7.04 2.02 9.62
CA ASP A 81 5.70 2.41 10.06
C ASP A 81 4.63 1.93 9.07
N GLY A 82 4.92 1.98 7.77
CA GLY A 82 4.06 1.43 6.74
C GLY A 82 3.81 -0.07 6.92
N LEU A 83 4.87 -0.84 7.12
CA LEU A 83 4.78 -2.28 7.33
C LEU A 83 4.05 -2.63 8.64
N ARG A 84 4.35 -1.91 9.72
CA ARG A 84 3.66 -2.08 11.01
C ARG A 84 2.16 -1.85 10.85
N MET A 85 1.76 -0.84 10.13
CA MET A 85 0.37 -0.50 9.91
C MET A 85 -0.40 -1.63 9.19
N LEU A 86 0.25 -2.45 8.35
CA LEU A 86 -0.40 -3.56 7.67
C LEU A 86 -1.00 -4.57 8.66
N TYR A 87 -0.21 -5.05 9.62
CA TYR A 87 -0.70 -6.04 10.59
C TYR A 87 -1.43 -5.40 11.78
N ASP A 88 -1.13 -4.16 12.08
CA ASP A 88 -1.66 -3.47 13.26
C ASP A 88 -3.02 -2.81 13.00
N ARG A 89 -3.29 -2.41 11.76
CA ARG A 89 -4.52 -1.71 11.37
C ARG A 89 -5.20 -2.29 10.13
N MET A 90 -4.50 -2.39 9.01
CA MET A 90 -5.11 -2.74 7.72
C MET A 90 -5.78 -4.12 7.75
N PHE A 91 -5.03 -5.15 8.13
CA PHE A 91 -5.53 -6.52 8.19
C PHE A 91 -6.13 -6.83 9.57
N LYS A 92 -7.16 -6.09 9.93
CA LYS A 92 -7.97 -6.30 11.13
C LYS A 92 -9.44 -6.45 10.74
N ALA A 93 -10.17 -7.27 11.49
CA ALA A 93 -11.60 -7.47 11.26
C ALA A 93 -12.39 -6.15 11.27
N SER A 94 -12.00 -5.19 12.13
CA SER A 94 -12.58 -3.85 12.19
C SER A 94 -12.41 -3.04 10.90
N ASN A 95 -11.44 -3.39 10.06
CA ASN A 95 -11.17 -2.78 8.76
C ASN A 95 -11.57 -3.67 7.59
N GLY A 96 -12.35 -4.71 7.83
CA GLY A 96 -12.90 -5.57 6.79
C GLY A 96 -12.10 -6.81 6.47
N ASP A 97 -11.03 -7.11 7.23
CA ASP A 97 -10.26 -8.33 7.02
C ASP A 97 -11.11 -9.58 7.24
N ARG A 98 -10.93 -10.57 6.39
CA ARG A 98 -11.62 -11.87 6.43
C ARG A 98 -10.63 -12.96 6.77
N ASP A 99 -10.89 -13.70 7.85
CA ASP A 99 -9.98 -14.73 8.37
C ASP A 99 -9.81 -15.92 7.43
N ASP A 100 -10.77 -16.17 6.55
CA ASP A 100 -10.83 -17.32 5.65
C ASP A 100 -10.17 -17.09 4.28
N VAL A 101 -9.56 -15.93 4.06
CA VAL A 101 -8.91 -15.59 2.79
C VAL A 101 -7.48 -15.11 2.99
N PRO A 102 -6.58 -15.34 2.01
CA PRO A 102 -5.20 -14.86 2.10
C PRO A 102 -5.11 -13.33 2.17
N ASN A 103 -4.18 -12.85 3.00
CA ASN A 103 -3.84 -11.44 3.11
C ASN A 103 -2.59 -11.16 2.26
N VAL A 104 -2.73 -10.29 1.29
CA VAL A 104 -1.65 -9.90 0.38
C VAL A 104 -1.46 -8.38 0.45
N ALA A 105 -0.25 -7.94 0.70
CA ALA A 105 0.14 -6.54 0.66
C ALA A 105 1.10 -6.30 -0.50
N PHE A 106 0.78 -5.34 -1.34
CA PHE A 106 1.64 -4.87 -2.41
C PHE A 106 2.25 -3.52 -1.99
N VAL A 107 3.56 -3.52 -1.74
CA VAL A 107 4.29 -2.34 -1.30
C VAL A 107 4.96 -1.70 -2.52
N VAL A 108 4.63 -0.44 -2.79
CA VAL A 108 5.21 0.31 -3.89
C VAL A 108 6.07 1.45 -3.33
N THR A 109 7.37 1.40 -3.60
CA THR A 109 8.35 2.33 -3.05
C THR A 109 9.53 2.49 -4.03
N ASP A 110 10.36 3.51 -3.83
CA ASP A 110 11.65 3.64 -4.50
C ASP A 110 12.79 2.91 -3.77
N GLY A 111 12.47 2.28 -2.63
CA GLY A 111 13.33 1.32 -1.95
C GLY A 111 14.16 1.85 -0.78
N LEU A 112 14.25 3.14 -0.55
CA LEU A 112 15.13 3.70 0.49
C LEU A 112 14.34 4.30 1.66
N SER A 113 14.33 3.59 2.78
CA SER A 113 13.86 4.15 4.06
C SER A 113 14.94 5.03 4.70
N ASN A 114 14.55 6.17 5.25
CA ASN A 114 15.46 7.07 5.96
C ASN A 114 14.97 7.45 7.36
N VAL A 115 13.81 6.94 7.77
CA VAL A 115 13.28 7.07 9.13
C VAL A 115 13.09 5.66 9.69
N ASN A 116 13.60 5.40 10.89
CA ASN A 116 13.55 4.08 11.53
C ASN A 116 13.99 2.94 10.62
N LYS A 117 15.02 3.20 9.84
CA LYS A 117 15.55 2.28 8.82
C LYS A 117 15.88 0.89 9.41
N GLU A 118 16.40 0.85 10.61
CA GLU A 118 16.78 -0.36 11.34
C GLU A 118 15.55 -1.21 11.72
N GLU A 119 14.37 -0.64 11.78
CA GLU A 119 13.14 -1.35 12.11
C GLU A 119 12.48 -1.96 10.86
N THR A 120 12.90 -1.61 9.67
CA THR A 120 12.26 -2.06 8.42
C THR A 120 12.24 -3.58 8.29
N ILE A 121 13.37 -4.25 8.52
CA ILE A 121 13.45 -5.72 8.46
C ILE A 121 12.65 -6.38 9.58
N PRO A 122 12.78 -5.97 10.86
CA PRO A 122 11.91 -6.50 11.92
C PRO A 122 10.41 -6.35 11.60
N GLU A 123 9.97 -5.23 11.09
CA GLU A 123 8.56 -5.01 10.75
C GLU A 123 8.09 -5.85 9.55
N ALA A 124 8.97 -6.07 8.57
CA ALA A 124 8.67 -6.99 7.46
C ALA A 124 8.50 -8.43 7.97
N ILE A 125 9.36 -8.86 8.88
CA ILE A 125 9.26 -10.19 9.51
C ILE A 125 7.96 -10.30 10.32
N ALA A 126 7.63 -9.30 11.14
CA ALA A 126 6.39 -9.25 11.91
C ALA A 126 5.15 -9.36 11.01
N SER A 127 5.14 -8.66 9.88
CA SER A 127 4.05 -8.74 8.91
C SER A 127 3.90 -10.15 8.33
N LYS A 128 5.01 -10.80 7.98
CA LYS A 128 5.00 -12.19 7.48
C LYS A 128 4.52 -13.17 8.55
N LEU A 129 4.96 -13.01 9.80
CA LEU A 129 4.52 -13.83 10.93
C LEU A 129 3.02 -13.63 11.22
N ALA A 130 2.46 -12.48 10.90
CA ALA A 130 1.03 -12.20 10.98
C ALA A 130 0.23 -12.81 9.81
N GLY A 131 0.88 -13.53 8.89
CA GLY A 131 0.23 -14.21 7.77
C GLY A 131 0.06 -13.35 6.53
N ILE A 132 0.74 -12.21 6.43
CA ILE A 132 0.64 -11.30 5.29
C ILE A 132 1.70 -11.68 4.24
N HIS A 133 1.25 -11.95 3.01
CA HIS A 133 2.14 -12.12 1.86
C HIS A 133 2.52 -10.75 1.32
N ILE A 134 3.82 -10.42 1.37
CA ILE A 134 4.32 -9.12 0.93
C ILE A 134 4.94 -9.25 -0.46
N ILE A 135 4.46 -8.43 -1.39
CA ILE A 135 5.03 -8.23 -2.70
C ILE A 135 5.56 -6.79 -2.76
N VAL A 136 6.79 -6.61 -3.20
CA VAL A 136 7.40 -5.30 -3.33
C VAL A 136 7.57 -4.98 -4.80
N GLY A 137 7.04 -3.82 -5.21
CA GLY A 137 7.24 -3.27 -6.53
C GLY A 137 7.97 -1.94 -6.46
N SER A 138 8.91 -1.72 -7.37
CA SER A 138 9.54 -0.42 -7.57
C SER A 138 9.22 0.11 -8.96
N VAL A 139 8.98 1.40 -9.05
CA VAL A 139 8.82 2.08 -10.34
C VAL A 139 10.15 2.74 -10.67
N GLU A 140 10.95 2.05 -11.45
CA GLU A 140 12.16 2.65 -12.03
C GLU A 140 11.78 3.40 -13.30
N ILE A 141 12.00 4.71 -13.29
CA ILE A 141 11.95 5.49 -14.52
C ILE A 141 13.39 5.57 -15.03
N ASN A 142 13.65 4.89 -16.12
CA ASN A 142 14.93 5.03 -16.79
C ASN A 142 15.00 6.45 -17.39
N PRO A 143 15.90 7.32 -16.89
CA PRO A 143 15.97 8.70 -17.35
C PRO A 143 16.45 8.83 -18.81
N ASP A 144 16.96 7.73 -19.40
CA ASP A 144 17.52 7.69 -20.75
C ASP A 144 16.54 7.15 -21.81
N LYS A 145 15.26 7.03 -21.46
CA LYS A 145 14.23 6.60 -22.43
C LYS A 145 13.10 7.61 -22.51
#